data_6b0dcc3e7c254d7a3d498ef1c3b28acd
#
_entry.id   6b0dcc3e7c254d7a3d498ef1c3b28acd
#
_cell.length_a   1.000
_cell.length_b   1.000
_cell.length_c   1.000
_cell.angle_alpha   90.00
_cell.angle_beta   90.00
_cell.angle_gamma   90.00
#
_symmetry.space_group_name_H-M   'P 1'
#
loop_
_entity.id
_entity.type
_entity.pdbx_description
1 polymer ?
#
loop_
_entity_poly.entity_id
_entity_poly.type
_entity_poly.pdbx_seq_one_letter_code
_entity_poly.pdbx_strand_id
1 'polypeptide(L)'
;EDHQSDPLFTHWVDPYKVEEILRFWVKAHIKTKKQWYLVWCIMKYSFDIIREGQDKSDFAVRMNLMFKDAEVKCEVNSFRREEKKMNHNKHFSYWHKETDPDYSIAESLYRKLNEKDLYRK
;
A
#
# COMPACT_ATOMS: atom_id res chain seq x y z
N GLU A 1 -15.21 21.05 -6.12
CA GLU A 1 -14.11 20.18 -5.81
C GLU A 1 -14.33 18.72 -6.21
N ASP A 2 -13.34 18.12 -6.81
CA ASP A 2 -13.44 16.75 -7.28
C ASP A 2 -12.75 15.80 -6.31
N HIS A 3 -13.51 15.16 -5.44
CA HIS A 3 -13.01 14.22 -4.46
C HIS A 3 -12.53 12.92 -5.07
N GLN A 4 -12.85 12.68 -6.33
CA GLN A 4 -12.41 11.48 -7.03
C GLN A 4 -11.06 11.66 -7.71
N SER A 5 -10.50 12.86 -7.62
CA SER A 5 -9.21 13.18 -8.24
C SER A 5 -8.13 13.22 -7.17
N ASP A 6 -7.43 12.12 -7.00
CA ASP A 6 -6.32 12.05 -6.07
C ASP A 6 -5.03 11.84 -6.86
N PRO A 7 -4.04 12.73 -6.71
CA PRO A 7 -2.82 12.63 -7.53
C PRO A 7 -2.02 11.35 -7.35
N LEU A 8 -2.16 10.68 -6.21
CA LEU A 8 -1.43 9.44 -5.96
C LEU A 8 -1.98 8.27 -6.77
N PHE A 9 -3.29 8.21 -6.95
CA PHE A 9 -3.94 7.05 -7.57
C PHE A 9 -4.23 7.27 -9.04
N THR A 10 -4.27 6.17 -9.80
CA THR A 10 -4.69 6.23 -11.20
C THR A 10 -6.13 6.70 -11.29
N HIS A 11 -6.49 7.30 -12.43
CA HIS A 11 -7.81 7.93 -12.57
C HIS A 11 -8.97 6.93 -12.62
N TRP A 12 -8.69 5.64 -12.87
CA TRP A 12 -9.75 4.62 -12.89
C TRP A 12 -10.04 4.04 -11.50
N VAL A 13 -9.29 4.45 -10.49
CA VAL A 13 -9.48 3.99 -9.11
C VAL A 13 -10.25 5.03 -8.31
N ASP A 14 -11.18 4.56 -7.48
CA ASP A 14 -11.89 5.44 -6.55
C ASP A 14 -11.07 5.55 -5.26
N PRO A 15 -10.45 6.71 -4.98
CA PRO A 15 -9.61 6.88 -3.80
C PRO A 15 -10.35 6.61 -2.48
N TYR A 16 -11.63 6.89 -2.44
CA TYR A 16 -12.42 6.67 -1.21
C TYR A 16 -12.53 5.20 -0.86
N LYS A 17 -12.65 4.35 -1.86
CA LYS A 17 -12.71 2.91 -1.62
C LYS A 17 -11.38 2.38 -1.08
N VAL A 18 -10.28 2.87 -1.63
CA VAL A 18 -8.95 2.50 -1.15
C VAL A 18 -8.76 2.97 0.29
N GLU A 19 -9.12 4.22 0.55
CA GLU A 19 -8.97 4.78 1.89
C GLU A 19 -9.80 4.01 2.92
N GLU A 20 -11.02 3.64 2.58
CA GLU A 20 -11.89 2.89 3.47
C GLU A 20 -11.27 1.55 3.87
N ILE A 21 -10.74 0.83 2.90
CA ILE A 21 -10.08 -0.45 3.16
C ILE A 21 -8.84 -0.25 4.02
N LEU A 22 -7.99 0.70 3.66
CA LEU A 22 -6.74 0.93 4.36
C LEU A 22 -6.95 1.44 5.78
N ARG A 23 -8.02 2.18 6.02
CA ARG A 23 -8.29 2.73 7.35
C ARG A 23 -8.36 1.64 8.40
N PHE A 24 -9.09 0.60 8.11
CA PHE A 24 -9.20 -0.54 9.04
C PHE A 24 -7.94 -1.39 9.04
N TRP A 25 -7.38 -1.64 7.88
CA TRP A 25 -6.23 -2.51 7.77
C TRP A 25 -4.98 -1.92 8.44
N VAL A 26 -4.73 -0.62 8.23
CA VAL A 26 -3.58 0.07 8.82
C VAL A 26 -3.65 0.02 10.33
N LYS A 27 -4.80 0.33 10.88
CA LYS A 27 -4.98 0.34 12.34
C LYS A 27 -4.76 -1.04 12.94
N ALA A 28 -5.16 -2.08 12.24
CA ALA A 28 -5.05 -3.45 12.75
C ALA A 28 -3.66 -4.05 12.56
N HIS A 29 -2.94 -3.68 11.51
CA HIS A 29 -1.75 -4.41 11.09
C HIS A 29 -0.45 -3.60 11.06
N ILE A 30 -0.48 -2.30 10.87
CA ILE A 30 0.74 -1.50 10.78
C ILE A 30 1.31 -1.25 12.18
N LYS A 31 2.34 -2.00 12.53
CA LYS A 31 3.04 -1.90 13.81
C LYS A 31 4.51 -1.50 13.65
N THR A 32 5.04 -1.61 12.46
CA THR A 32 6.42 -1.24 12.15
C THR A 32 6.48 -0.49 10.82
N LYS A 33 7.55 0.29 10.63
CA LYS A 33 7.73 1.07 9.41
C LYS A 33 7.83 0.21 8.17
N LYS A 34 8.42 -0.99 8.30
CA LYS A 34 8.58 -1.88 7.14
C LYS A 34 7.23 -2.35 6.58
N GLN A 35 6.20 -2.38 7.40
CA GLN A 35 4.89 -2.82 6.94
C GLN A 35 4.26 -1.82 5.97
N TRP A 36 4.63 -0.55 6.05
CA TRP A 36 4.22 0.42 5.05
C TRP A 36 4.80 0.10 3.68
N TYR A 37 5.99 -0.47 3.65
CA TYR A 37 6.58 -0.89 2.37
C TYR A 37 5.76 -2.02 1.73
N LEU A 38 5.19 -2.91 2.53
CA LEU A 38 4.29 -3.94 2.02
C LEU A 38 3.08 -3.33 1.32
N VAL A 39 2.50 -2.30 1.93
CA VAL A 39 1.36 -1.60 1.34
C VAL A 39 1.76 -1.01 -0.02
N TRP A 40 2.91 -0.35 -0.06
CA TRP A 40 3.43 0.22 -1.31
C TRP A 40 3.58 -0.84 -2.39
N CYS A 41 4.22 -1.97 -2.07
CA CYS A 41 4.46 -3.01 -3.04
C CYS A 41 3.16 -3.59 -3.60
N ILE A 42 2.20 -3.85 -2.73
CA ILE A 42 0.94 -4.43 -3.16
C ILE A 42 0.17 -3.45 -4.05
N MET A 43 0.09 -2.19 -3.64
CA MET A 43 -0.65 -1.20 -4.41
C MET A 43 0.03 -0.86 -5.73
N LYS A 44 1.36 -0.77 -5.73
CA LYS A 44 2.10 -0.37 -6.92
C LYS A 44 2.29 -1.53 -7.91
N TYR A 45 2.67 -2.68 -7.40
CA TYR A 45 3.09 -3.79 -8.27
C TYR A 45 2.03 -4.86 -8.48
N SER A 46 1.21 -5.12 -7.48
CA SER A 46 0.19 -6.17 -7.59
C SER A 46 -1.13 -5.66 -8.17
N PHE A 47 -1.55 -4.47 -7.78
CA PHE A 47 -2.81 -3.89 -8.26
C PHE A 47 -2.63 -2.77 -9.27
N ASP A 48 -1.43 -2.22 -9.36
CA ASP A 48 -1.10 -1.15 -10.33
C ASP A 48 -2.06 0.04 -10.21
N ILE A 49 -2.35 0.44 -8.98
CA ILE A 49 -3.27 1.54 -8.72
C ILE A 49 -2.57 2.85 -8.35
N ILE A 50 -1.23 2.85 -8.31
CA ILE A 50 -0.47 4.07 -8.07
C ILE A 50 -0.20 4.73 -9.42
N ARG A 51 -0.52 6.03 -9.52
CA ARG A 51 -0.35 6.78 -10.77
C ARG A 51 1.11 6.79 -11.21
N GLU A 52 1.32 6.62 -12.49
CA GLU A 52 2.65 6.72 -13.06
C GLU A 52 3.24 8.11 -12.77
N GLY A 53 4.50 8.14 -12.35
CA GLY A 53 5.15 9.38 -11.95
C GLY A 53 5.11 9.63 -10.45
N GLN A 54 4.27 8.93 -9.72
CA GLN A 54 4.24 9.03 -8.26
C GLN A 54 5.21 8.01 -7.68
N ASP A 55 6.14 8.47 -6.86
CA ASP A 55 7.15 7.59 -6.28
C ASP A 55 6.86 7.30 -4.79
N LYS A 56 7.82 6.61 -4.17
CA LYS A 56 7.69 6.22 -2.76
C LYS A 56 7.55 7.42 -1.84
N SER A 57 8.20 8.53 -2.16
CA SER A 57 8.09 9.76 -1.36
C SER A 57 6.68 10.34 -1.44
N ASP A 58 6.10 10.35 -2.64
CA ASP A 58 4.74 10.83 -2.82
C ASP A 58 3.75 9.96 -2.06
N PHE A 59 3.98 8.65 -2.11
CA PHE A 59 3.16 7.70 -1.37
C PHE A 59 3.23 7.96 0.14
N ALA A 60 4.44 8.15 0.67
CA ALA A 60 4.62 8.37 2.10
C ALA A 60 3.92 9.65 2.56
N VAL A 61 4.06 10.72 1.80
CA VAL A 61 3.39 11.99 2.12
C VAL A 61 1.87 11.80 2.15
N ARG A 62 1.33 11.13 1.14
CA ARG A 62 -0.12 10.93 1.05
C ARG A 62 -0.65 10.04 2.16
N MET A 63 0.07 8.97 2.49
CA MET A 63 -0.35 8.09 3.57
C MET A 63 -0.34 8.80 4.92
N ASN A 64 0.66 9.63 5.17
CA ASN A 64 0.74 10.38 6.42
C ASN A 64 -0.36 11.44 6.52
N LEU A 65 -0.78 12.00 5.40
CA LEU A 65 -1.90 12.94 5.38
C LEU A 65 -3.24 12.23 5.59
N MET A 66 -3.39 11.07 4.96
CA MET A 66 -4.62 10.29 5.05
C MET A 66 -4.81 9.67 6.44
N PHE A 67 -3.72 9.23 7.05
CA PHE A 67 -3.76 8.53 8.34
C PHE A 67 -2.93 9.25 9.40
N LYS A 68 -3.33 10.47 9.71
CA LYS A 68 -2.62 11.32 10.68
C LYS A 68 -2.54 10.70 12.07
N ASP A 69 -3.52 9.88 12.42
CA ASP A 69 -3.60 9.22 13.71
C ASP A 69 -2.95 7.83 13.71
N ALA A 70 -2.29 7.45 12.64
CA ALA A 70 -1.62 6.16 12.57
C ALA A 70 -0.54 6.05 13.64
N GLU A 71 -0.48 4.89 14.28
CA GLU A 71 0.50 4.60 15.32
C GLU A 71 1.94 4.72 14.80
N VAL A 72 2.16 4.28 13.56
CA VAL A 72 3.48 4.30 12.92
C VAL A 72 3.38 5.09 11.61
N LYS A 73 4.24 6.10 11.47
CA LYS A 73 4.24 6.93 10.27
C LYS A 73 4.94 6.21 9.11
N CYS A 74 4.51 6.54 7.91
CA CYS A 74 5.12 6.01 6.70
C CYS A 74 6.40 6.79 6.40
N GLU A 75 7.55 6.11 6.43
CA GLU A 75 8.85 6.75 6.19
C GLU A 75 9.56 6.09 5.02
N VAL A 76 9.82 6.87 3.99
CA VAL A 76 10.43 6.37 2.77
C VAL A 76 11.86 5.84 3.00
N ASN A 77 12.55 6.35 3.99
CA ASN A 77 13.90 5.88 4.29
C ASN A 77 13.94 4.41 4.70
N SER A 78 12.88 3.93 5.37
CA SER A 78 12.81 2.52 5.74
C SER A 78 12.57 1.63 4.52
N PHE A 79 12.00 2.19 3.45
CA PHE A 79 11.72 1.43 2.23
C PHE A 79 13.01 0.95 1.55
N ARG A 80 14.04 1.79 1.55
CA ARG A 80 15.33 1.41 0.95
C ARG A 80 15.92 0.17 1.58
N ARG A 81 15.81 0.08 2.91
CA ARG A 81 16.30 -1.06 3.66
C ARG A 81 15.54 -2.33 3.30
N GLU A 82 14.21 -2.24 3.26
CA GLU A 82 13.38 -3.38 2.94
C GLU A 82 13.56 -3.82 1.49
N GLU A 83 13.72 -2.86 0.59
CA GLU A 83 13.95 -3.14 -0.83
C GLU A 83 15.24 -3.96 -1.04
N LYS A 84 16.28 -3.64 -0.29
CA LYS A 84 17.56 -4.37 -0.38
C LYS A 84 17.46 -5.79 0.15
N LYS A 85 16.58 -6.02 1.12
CA LYS A 85 16.38 -7.36 1.70
C LYS A 85 15.54 -8.25 0.80
N MET A 86 14.80 -7.67 -0.12
CA MET A 86 13.87 -8.40 -0.96
C MET A 86 14.60 -8.98 -2.16
N ASN A 87 14.71 -10.31 -2.20
CA ASN A 87 15.43 -11.03 -3.26
C ASN A 87 14.52 -11.53 -4.37
N HIS A 88 13.23 -11.27 -4.28
CA HIS A 88 12.26 -11.76 -5.26
C HIS A 88 11.53 -10.60 -5.91
N ASN A 89 10.69 -10.91 -6.87
CA ASN A 89 9.85 -9.93 -7.54
C ASN A 89 8.95 -9.24 -6.50
N LYS A 90 8.73 -7.95 -6.69
CA LYS A 90 7.92 -7.16 -5.76
C LYS A 90 6.42 -7.43 -5.89
N HIS A 91 6.01 -8.12 -6.94
CA HIS A 91 4.63 -8.54 -7.12
C HIS A 91 4.32 -9.66 -6.13
N PHE A 92 3.21 -9.52 -5.39
CA PHE A 92 2.87 -10.43 -4.31
C PHE A 92 2.78 -11.90 -4.73
N SER A 93 2.40 -12.17 -5.97
CA SER A 93 2.26 -13.54 -6.46
C SER A 93 3.57 -14.33 -6.45
N TYR A 94 4.72 -13.65 -6.35
CA TYR A 94 6.03 -14.30 -6.28
C TYR A 94 6.53 -14.51 -4.85
N TRP A 95 5.77 -14.09 -3.86
CA TRP A 95 6.16 -14.25 -2.47
C TRP A 95 5.79 -15.64 -1.97
N HIS A 96 6.53 -16.14 -0.98
CA HIS A 96 6.33 -17.48 -0.45
C HIS A 96 6.05 -17.43 1.05
N LYS A 97 5.04 -18.17 1.46
CA LYS A 97 4.61 -18.21 2.86
C LYS A 97 5.74 -18.69 3.77
N GLU A 98 6.57 -19.60 3.30
CA GLU A 98 7.63 -20.21 4.10
C GLU A 98 8.85 -19.33 4.27
N THR A 99 9.10 -18.42 3.32
CA THR A 99 10.34 -17.65 3.31
C THR A 99 10.14 -16.17 3.59
N ASP A 100 8.93 -15.67 3.46
CA ASP A 100 8.64 -14.25 3.66
C ASP A 100 7.94 -14.05 5.00
N PRO A 101 8.62 -13.49 6.01
CA PRO A 101 8.04 -13.39 7.36
C PRO A 101 6.77 -12.56 7.43
N ASP A 102 6.60 -11.61 6.52
CA ASP A 102 5.42 -10.76 6.50
C ASP A 102 4.37 -11.21 5.49
N TYR A 103 4.49 -12.45 5.01
CA TYR A 103 3.57 -12.97 3.99
C TYR A 103 2.10 -12.89 4.42
N SER A 104 1.80 -13.32 5.64
CA SER A 104 0.40 -13.35 6.09
C SER A 104 -0.19 -11.94 6.23
N ILE A 105 0.63 -10.96 6.61
CA ILE A 105 0.18 -9.58 6.70
C ILE A 105 -0.10 -9.04 5.29
N ALA A 106 0.83 -9.28 4.37
CA ALA A 106 0.66 -8.87 2.97
C ALA A 106 -0.53 -9.55 2.32
N GLU A 107 -0.73 -10.83 2.60
CA GLU A 107 -1.86 -11.60 2.07
C GLU A 107 -3.19 -11.00 2.55
N SER A 108 -3.24 -10.58 3.80
CA SER A 108 -4.42 -9.95 4.36
C SER A 108 -4.82 -8.71 3.58
N LEU A 109 -3.84 -7.85 3.26
CA LEU A 109 -4.10 -6.65 2.48
C LEU A 109 -4.51 -7.00 1.05
N TYR A 110 -3.78 -7.95 0.44
CA TYR A 110 -4.08 -8.37 -0.92
C TYR A 110 -5.52 -8.86 -1.05
N ARG A 111 -5.98 -9.67 -0.10
CA ARG A 111 -7.34 -10.17 -0.10
C ARG A 111 -8.37 -9.06 0.07
N LYS A 112 -8.11 -8.13 0.97
CA LYS A 112 -9.04 -7.02 1.22
C LYS A 112 -9.22 -6.17 -0.04
N LEU A 113 -8.12 -5.85 -0.70
CA LEU A 113 -8.19 -5.05 -1.92
C LEU A 113 -8.84 -5.82 -3.07
N ASN A 114 -8.62 -7.13 -3.11
CA ASN A 114 -9.17 -7.97 -4.17
C ASN A 114 -10.67 -8.25 -4.00
N GLU A 115 -11.16 -8.22 -2.77
CA GLU A 115 -12.58 -8.44 -2.49
C GLU A 115 -13.45 -7.24 -2.85
N LYS A 116 -12.87 -6.06 -2.86
CA LYS A 116 -13.62 -4.83 -3.12
C LYS A 116 -13.43 -4.36 -4.55
N ASP A 117 -14.48 -3.78 -5.10
CA ASP A 117 -14.40 -3.13 -6.40
C ASP A 117 -13.79 -1.74 -6.19
N LEU A 118 -12.52 -1.60 -6.53
CA LEU A 118 -11.79 -0.34 -6.34
C LEU A 118 -12.04 0.65 -7.46
N TYR A 119 -12.64 0.22 -8.55
CA TYR A 119 -12.73 1.05 -9.74
C TYR A 119 -13.94 1.97 -9.69
N ARG A 120 -13.83 3.06 -10.43
CA ARG A 120 -14.92 4.01 -10.57
C ARG A 120 -16.05 3.38 -11.37
N LYS A 121 -17.25 3.74 -11.02
CA LYS A 121 -18.45 3.30 -11.75
C LYS A 121 -18.73 4.25 -12.91
#